data_641afe3170f30f07bfe789ef2a4e02ea
#
_entry.id   641afe3170f30f07bfe789ef2a4e02ea
#
_cell.length_a   1.000
_cell.length_b   1.000
_cell.length_c   1.000
_cell.angle_alpha   90.00
_cell.angle_beta   90.00
_cell.angle_gamma   90.00
#
_symmetry.space_group_name_H-M   'P 1'
#
loop_
_entity.id
_entity.type
_entity.pdbx_description
1 polymer ?
#
loop_
_entity_poly.entity_id
_entity_poly.type
_entity_poly.pdbx_seq_one_letter_code
_entity_poly.pdbx_strand_id
1 'polypeptide(L)'
;MPNLLTQAGIHFGATASSKGEAVALCGAEFVKLGAASHEYANAMWEREQIASSYLGNAVAMPHGTDESRKYVNFGQIVFIRFAKPFIWDDEEVKLCIGIAAQGDEHVEIIGNLAEALLDDEKFEILLSTTDKAQVLEILNPSSI
;
A
#
# COMPACT_ATOMS: atom_id res chain seq x y z
N MET A 1 -7.15 -13.18 -13.24
CA MET A 1 -6.84 -12.70 -11.92
C MET A 1 -7.58 -11.43 -11.61
N PRO A 2 -8.25 -11.32 -10.49
CA PRO A 2 -8.94 -10.08 -10.19
C PRO A 2 -7.94 -8.96 -9.97
N ASN A 3 -8.32 -7.75 -10.30
CA ASN A 3 -7.48 -6.60 -10.05
C ASN A 3 -7.47 -6.29 -8.55
N LEU A 4 -6.29 -6.23 -8.00
CA LEU A 4 -6.12 -5.95 -6.56
C LEU A 4 -6.21 -4.46 -6.25
N LEU A 5 -5.94 -3.61 -7.23
CA LEU A 5 -6.05 -2.17 -7.07
C LEU A 5 -7.13 -1.64 -8.00
N THR A 6 -7.99 -0.77 -7.47
CA THR A 6 -9.04 -0.12 -8.24
C THR A 6 -8.91 1.39 -8.06
N GLN A 7 -9.61 2.17 -8.87
CA GLN A 7 -9.55 3.63 -8.76
C GLN A 7 -9.96 4.11 -7.36
N ALA A 8 -10.89 3.42 -6.71
CA ALA A 8 -11.33 3.78 -5.37
C ALA A 8 -10.22 3.66 -4.33
N GLY A 9 -9.22 2.84 -4.61
CA GLY A 9 -8.08 2.65 -3.70
C GLY A 9 -6.90 3.56 -4.02
N ILE A 10 -7.01 4.49 -4.97
CA ILE A 10 -5.93 5.37 -5.35
C ILE A 10 -6.20 6.79 -4.86
N HIS A 11 -5.26 7.34 -4.10
CA HIS A 11 -5.40 8.70 -3.54
C HIS A 11 -4.14 9.50 -3.81
N PHE A 12 -4.31 10.69 -4.39
CA PHE A 12 -3.22 11.64 -4.62
C PHE A 12 -3.40 12.80 -3.65
N GLY A 13 -2.31 13.38 -3.20
CA GLY A 13 -2.38 14.57 -2.37
C GLY A 13 -2.80 14.34 -0.93
N ALA A 14 -2.62 13.13 -0.42
CA ALA A 14 -2.92 12.83 0.97
C ALA A 14 -1.93 13.54 1.90
N THR A 15 -2.24 13.63 3.17
CA THR A 15 -1.35 14.23 4.16
C THR A 15 -1.16 13.30 5.35
N ALA A 16 0.07 13.24 5.83
CA ALA A 16 0.39 12.52 7.07
C ALA A 16 1.63 13.18 7.67
N SER A 17 1.73 13.19 8.97
CA SER A 17 2.88 13.75 9.67
C SER A 17 3.71 12.69 10.36
N SER A 18 3.26 11.44 10.36
CA SER A 18 3.97 10.35 11.01
C SER A 18 3.60 9.02 10.37
N LYS A 19 4.42 8.00 10.60
CA LYS A 19 4.11 6.66 10.09
C LYS A 19 2.82 6.11 10.68
N GLY A 20 2.52 6.47 11.93
CA GLY A 20 1.27 6.04 12.55
C GLY A 20 0.05 6.55 11.80
N GLU A 21 0.08 7.82 11.39
CA GLU A 21 -1.00 8.39 10.59
C GLU A 21 -1.10 7.73 9.22
N ALA A 22 0.04 7.47 8.59
CA ALA A 22 0.05 6.85 7.26
C ALA A 22 -0.48 5.42 7.30
N VAL A 23 -0.08 4.62 8.27
CA VAL A 23 -0.58 3.25 8.45
C VAL A 23 -2.08 3.28 8.72
N ALA A 24 -2.54 4.23 9.54
CA ALA A 24 -3.96 4.38 9.85
C ALA A 24 -4.77 4.74 8.60
N LEU A 25 -4.22 5.57 7.71
CA LEU A 25 -4.88 5.91 6.46
C LEU A 25 -5.08 4.66 5.59
N CYS A 26 -4.04 3.81 5.47
CA CYS A 26 -4.16 2.57 4.72
C CYS A 26 -5.21 1.65 5.31
N GLY A 27 -5.18 1.48 6.64
CA GLY A 27 -6.15 0.62 7.33
C GLY A 27 -7.57 1.11 7.15
N ALA A 28 -7.78 2.42 7.26
CA ALA A 28 -9.11 3.02 7.08
C ALA A 28 -9.62 2.79 5.66
N GLU A 29 -8.75 2.85 4.66
CA GLU A 29 -9.15 2.59 3.27
C GLU A 29 -9.59 1.15 3.07
N PHE A 30 -8.91 0.19 3.68
CA PHE A 30 -9.32 -1.21 3.57
C PHE A 30 -10.70 -1.43 4.18
N VAL A 31 -10.97 -0.80 5.32
CA VAL A 31 -12.28 -0.90 5.96
C VAL A 31 -13.35 -0.26 5.07
N LYS A 32 -13.06 0.92 4.54
CA LYS A 32 -13.99 1.65 3.69
C LYS A 32 -14.32 0.87 2.42
N LEU A 33 -13.34 0.18 1.84
CA LEU A 33 -13.54 -0.60 0.63
C LEU A 33 -14.15 -1.98 0.91
N GLY A 34 -14.32 -2.33 2.17
CA GLY A 34 -14.88 -3.63 2.54
C GLY A 34 -13.89 -4.78 2.45
N ALA A 35 -12.61 -4.47 2.20
CA ALA A 35 -11.59 -5.50 2.01
C ALA A 35 -11.16 -6.16 3.30
N ALA A 36 -11.24 -5.44 4.42
CA ALA A 36 -10.82 -5.97 5.72
C ALA A 36 -11.58 -5.28 6.85
N SER A 37 -11.53 -5.88 8.04
CA SER A 37 -12.18 -5.31 9.21
C SER A 37 -11.21 -4.40 9.97
N HIS A 38 -11.70 -3.71 11.00
CA HIS A 38 -10.88 -2.85 11.85
C HIS A 38 -9.76 -3.61 12.54
N GLU A 39 -9.97 -4.89 12.82
CA GLU A 39 -8.95 -5.73 13.42
C GLU A 39 -7.70 -5.82 12.54
N TYR A 40 -7.89 -5.85 11.23
CA TYR A 40 -6.76 -5.85 10.31
C TYR A 40 -6.02 -4.50 10.36
N ALA A 41 -6.76 -3.40 10.41
CA ALA A 41 -6.15 -2.07 10.50
C ALA A 41 -5.29 -1.96 11.76
N ASN A 42 -5.78 -2.48 12.89
CA ASN A 42 -5.01 -2.49 14.13
C ASN A 42 -3.75 -3.35 14.00
N ALA A 43 -3.88 -4.49 13.33
CA ALA A 43 -2.76 -5.40 13.12
C ALA A 43 -1.69 -4.81 12.21
N MET A 44 -2.05 -3.92 11.29
CA MET A 44 -1.08 -3.22 10.46
C MET A 44 -0.13 -2.39 11.33
N TRP A 45 -0.67 -1.72 12.34
CA TRP A 45 0.16 -0.95 13.26
C TRP A 45 1.03 -1.86 14.12
N GLU A 46 0.48 -2.98 14.59
CA GLU A 46 1.23 -3.96 15.36
C GLU A 46 2.40 -4.50 14.54
N ARG A 47 2.15 -4.81 13.27
CA ARG A 47 3.19 -5.33 12.37
C ARG A 47 4.30 -4.31 12.16
N GLU A 48 3.94 -3.03 12.03
CA GLU A 48 4.92 -1.98 11.83
C GLU A 48 5.86 -1.84 13.01
N GLN A 49 5.37 -2.11 14.22
CA GLN A 49 6.20 -2.03 15.41
C GLN A 49 7.18 -3.19 15.56
N ILE A 50 6.92 -4.30 14.85
CA ILE A 50 7.83 -5.45 14.87
C ILE A 50 8.98 -5.19 13.90
N ALA A 51 8.69 -4.69 12.71
CA ALA A 51 9.70 -4.39 11.71
C ALA A 51 9.12 -3.37 10.73
N SER A 52 9.94 -2.44 10.28
CA SER A 52 9.50 -1.40 9.37
C SER A 52 9.03 -1.98 8.03
N SER A 53 7.96 -1.43 7.49
CA SER A 53 7.51 -1.77 6.16
C SER A 53 8.11 -0.84 5.10
N TYR A 54 9.05 0.01 5.49
CA TYR A 54 9.73 0.90 4.55
C TYR A 54 10.52 0.07 3.56
N LEU A 55 10.26 0.28 2.26
CA LEU A 55 10.87 -0.51 1.21
C LEU A 55 12.14 0.12 0.66
N GLY A 56 12.28 1.42 0.80
CA GLY A 56 13.35 2.19 0.14
C GLY A 56 12.75 3.14 -0.88
N ASN A 57 13.56 4.05 -1.40
CA ASN A 57 13.16 5.00 -2.44
C ASN A 57 11.89 5.78 -2.10
N ALA A 58 11.73 6.15 -0.85
CA ALA A 58 10.59 6.94 -0.36
C ALA A 58 9.24 6.19 -0.41
N VAL A 59 9.26 4.86 -0.41
CA VAL A 59 8.04 4.04 -0.45
C VAL A 59 7.96 3.12 0.76
N ALA A 60 6.79 3.06 1.38
CA ALA A 60 6.49 2.07 2.42
C ALA A 60 5.32 1.20 1.96
N MET A 61 5.30 -0.06 2.38
CA MET A 61 4.24 -1.00 2.02
C MET A 61 3.61 -1.62 3.28
N PRO A 62 2.78 -0.84 4.00
CA PRO A 62 2.16 -1.34 5.22
C PRO A 62 1.23 -2.53 4.96
N HIS A 63 1.27 -3.51 5.85
CA HIS A 63 0.40 -4.67 5.80
C HIS A 63 0.26 -5.25 7.20
N GLY A 64 -0.70 -6.13 7.42
CA GLY A 64 -0.95 -6.70 8.74
C GLY A 64 -0.05 -7.88 9.06
N THR A 65 -0.24 -8.42 10.26
CA THR A 65 0.49 -9.62 10.71
C THR A 65 -0.07 -10.86 10.01
N ASP A 66 0.65 -11.96 10.06
CA ASP A 66 0.18 -13.22 9.49
C ASP A 66 -1.14 -13.66 10.11
N GLU A 67 -1.27 -13.51 11.43
CA GLU A 67 -2.51 -13.89 12.12
C GLU A 67 -3.69 -13.04 11.71
N SER A 68 -3.47 -11.80 11.30
CA SER A 68 -4.55 -10.89 10.94
C SER A 68 -5.14 -11.15 9.56
N ARG A 69 -4.54 -12.04 8.77
CA ARG A 69 -5.06 -12.35 7.43
C ARG A 69 -6.48 -12.89 7.48
N LYS A 70 -6.88 -13.49 8.60
CA LYS A 70 -8.26 -13.97 8.79
C LYS A 70 -9.29 -12.84 8.80
N TYR A 71 -8.85 -11.59 8.98
CA TYR A 71 -9.73 -10.43 8.96
C TYR A 71 -9.84 -9.80 7.58
N VAL A 72 -9.15 -10.36 6.59
CA VAL A 72 -9.21 -9.88 5.22
C VAL A 72 -10.33 -10.60 4.48
N ASN A 73 -11.22 -9.84 3.90
CA ASN A 73 -12.36 -10.40 3.17
C ASN A 73 -11.99 -10.73 1.71
N PHE A 74 -11.14 -9.91 1.10
CA PHE A 74 -10.63 -10.16 -0.25
C PHE A 74 -9.34 -9.35 -0.42
N GLY A 75 -8.51 -9.78 -1.37
CA GLY A 75 -7.25 -9.09 -1.64
C GLY A 75 -7.48 -7.68 -2.15
N GLN A 76 -6.72 -6.73 -1.63
CA GLN A 76 -6.85 -5.33 -2.00
C GLN A 76 -5.51 -4.62 -1.82
N ILE A 77 -5.19 -3.72 -2.75
CA ILE A 77 -4.06 -2.82 -2.64
C ILE A 77 -4.62 -1.41 -2.56
N VAL A 78 -4.04 -0.55 -1.74
CA VAL A 78 -4.37 0.88 -1.73
C VAL A 78 -3.10 1.65 -2.04
N PHE A 79 -3.23 2.70 -2.84
CA PHE A 79 -2.12 3.54 -3.28
C PHE A 79 -2.37 4.93 -2.74
N ILE A 80 -1.51 5.39 -1.83
CA ILE A 80 -1.67 6.70 -1.20
C ILE A 80 -0.40 7.51 -1.42
N ARG A 81 -0.51 8.55 -2.26
CA ARG A 81 0.60 9.45 -2.51
C ARG A 81 0.39 10.72 -1.72
N PHE A 82 1.43 11.15 -1.02
CA PHE A 82 1.35 12.29 -0.12
C PHE A 82 1.71 13.59 -0.83
N ALA A 83 1.00 14.67 -0.46
CA ALA A 83 1.28 15.98 -1.03
C ALA A 83 2.68 16.47 -0.63
N LYS A 84 3.13 16.09 0.56
CA LYS A 84 4.45 16.45 1.06
C LYS A 84 5.10 15.21 1.67
N PRO A 85 6.41 15.05 1.51
CA PRO A 85 7.11 13.94 2.17
C PRO A 85 7.04 14.10 3.69
N PHE A 86 7.13 12.99 4.40
CA PHE A 86 7.21 13.01 5.86
C PHE A 86 8.21 11.94 6.30
N ILE A 87 8.60 11.98 7.57
CA ILE A 87 9.64 11.08 8.07
C ILE A 87 9.06 9.81 8.65
N TRP A 88 9.59 8.67 8.21
CA TRP A 88 9.21 7.34 8.63
C TRP A 88 10.49 6.64 9.09
N ASP A 89 10.67 6.51 10.40
CA ASP A 89 11.88 5.91 10.97
C ASP A 89 13.17 6.49 10.37
N ASP A 90 13.28 7.82 10.39
CA ASP A 90 14.43 8.57 9.86
C ASP A 90 14.55 8.60 8.34
N GLU A 91 13.61 7.99 7.63
CA GLU A 91 13.61 7.99 6.16
C GLU A 91 12.44 8.80 5.62
N GLU A 92 12.64 9.47 4.50
CA GLU A 92 11.58 10.24 3.87
C GLU A 92 10.65 9.33 3.09
N VAL A 93 9.34 9.48 3.27
CA VAL A 93 8.33 8.72 2.52
C VAL A 93 7.43 9.68 1.75
N LYS A 94 7.18 9.32 0.49
CA LYS A 94 6.29 10.07 -0.40
C LYS A 94 5.08 9.24 -0.79
N LEU A 95 5.17 7.93 -0.66
CA LEU A 95 4.17 7.01 -1.17
C LEU A 95 4.00 5.81 -0.24
N CYS A 96 2.75 5.48 0.09
CA CYS A 96 2.43 4.24 0.78
C CYS A 96 1.59 3.36 -0.13
N ILE A 97 1.97 2.10 -0.25
CA ILE A 97 1.19 1.10 -0.97
C ILE A 97 0.78 0.05 0.07
N GLY A 98 -0.46 0.16 0.56
CA GLY A 98 -0.95 -0.77 1.56
C GLY A 98 -1.41 -2.07 0.93
N ILE A 99 -1.22 -3.18 1.63
CA ILE A 99 -1.57 -4.50 1.13
C ILE A 99 -2.45 -5.24 2.14
N ALA A 100 -3.58 -5.76 1.68
CA ALA A 100 -4.42 -6.68 2.44
C ALA A 100 -4.61 -7.90 1.55
N ALA A 101 -4.25 -9.07 2.05
CA ALA A 101 -4.35 -10.30 1.28
C ALA A 101 -4.58 -11.49 2.20
N GLN A 102 -5.16 -12.55 1.65
CA GLN A 102 -5.41 -13.77 2.39
C GLN A 102 -4.29 -14.77 2.12
N GLY A 103 -3.94 -15.55 3.12
CA GLY A 103 -2.99 -16.65 2.97
C GLY A 103 -1.64 -16.23 2.40
N ASP A 104 -1.08 -17.04 1.54
CA ASP A 104 0.24 -16.82 0.96
C ASP A 104 0.25 -15.81 -0.18
N GLU A 105 -0.91 -15.36 -0.60
CA GLU A 105 -1.07 -14.42 -1.70
C GLU A 105 -0.27 -13.15 -1.49
N HIS A 106 -0.12 -12.69 -0.25
CA HIS A 106 0.54 -11.43 0.01
C HIS A 106 2.04 -11.44 -0.33
N VAL A 107 2.70 -12.59 -0.24
CA VAL A 107 4.12 -12.70 -0.61
C VAL A 107 4.29 -12.44 -2.10
N GLU A 108 3.41 -13.01 -2.91
CA GLU A 108 3.43 -12.82 -4.35
C GLU A 108 3.13 -11.37 -4.72
N ILE A 109 2.15 -10.77 -4.03
CA ILE A 109 1.78 -9.37 -4.26
C ILE A 109 2.96 -8.45 -3.95
N ILE A 110 3.61 -8.64 -2.81
CA ILE A 110 4.77 -7.83 -2.42
C ILE A 110 5.88 -7.96 -3.45
N GLY A 111 6.16 -9.18 -3.89
CA GLY A 111 7.19 -9.41 -4.89
C GLY A 111 6.92 -8.71 -6.20
N ASN A 112 5.68 -8.77 -6.67
CA ASN A 112 5.29 -8.12 -7.92
C ASN A 112 5.37 -6.60 -7.82
N LEU A 113 4.94 -6.04 -6.68
CA LEU A 113 5.02 -4.60 -6.46
C LEU A 113 6.45 -4.12 -6.38
N ALA A 114 7.30 -4.86 -5.67
CA ALA A 114 8.71 -4.50 -5.53
C ALA A 114 9.38 -4.48 -6.90
N GLU A 115 9.07 -5.46 -7.75
CA GLU A 115 9.61 -5.53 -9.10
C GLU A 115 9.20 -4.31 -9.93
N ALA A 116 7.93 -3.91 -9.87
CA ALA A 116 7.46 -2.73 -10.57
C ALA A 116 8.16 -1.47 -10.09
N LEU A 117 8.41 -1.37 -8.79
CA LEU A 117 9.05 -0.19 -8.21
C LEU A 117 10.54 -0.10 -8.52
N LEU A 118 11.16 -1.19 -8.98
CA LEU A 118 12.56 -1.17 -9.40
C LEU A 118 12.73 -0.62 -10.82
N ASP A 119 11.64 -0.50 -11.57
CA ASP A 119 11.69 0.08 -12.90
C ASP A 119 11.64 1.59 -12.77
N ASP A 120 12.73 2.27 -13.10
CA ASP A 120 12.86 3.71 -12.90
C ASP A 120 11.78 4.53 -13.61
N GLU A 121 11.41 4.15 -14.83
CA GLU A 121 10.37 4.86 -15.56
C GLU A 121 9.01 4.71 -14.93
N LYS A 122 8.66 3.50 -14.53
CA LYS A 122 7.38 3.24 -13.87
C LYS A 122 7.30 3.97 -12.53
N PHE A 123 8.40 3.96 -11.78
CA PHE A 123 8.44 4.61 -10.49
C PHE A 123 8.25 6.13 -10.62
N GLU A 124 8.89 6.74 -11.61
CA GLU A 124 8.73 8.17 -11.86
C GLU A 124 7.28 8.51 -12.19
N ILE A 125 6.63 7.68 -12.97
CA ILE A 125 5.20 7.86 -13.29
C ILE A 125 4.36 7.79 -12.03
N LEU A 126 4.63 6.81 -11.17
CA LEU A 126 3.87 6.65 -9.92
C LEU A 126 4.00 7.87 -9.00
N LEU A 127 5.15 8.53 -9.02
CA LEU A 127 5.39 9.70 -8.17
C LEU A 127 4.82 11.00 -8.76
N SER A 128 4.52 11.04 -10.04
CA SER A 128 4.15 12.30 -10.69
C SER A 128 2.80 12.31 -11.41
N THR A 129 2.25 11.16 -11.75
CA THR A 129 1.02 11.14 -12.55
C THR A 129 -0.18 11.69 -11.79
N THR A 130 -1.10 12.28 -12.53
CA THR A 130 -2.41 12.67 -12.00
C THR A 130 -3.52 11.80 -12.61
N ASP A 131 -3.13 10.77 -13.37
CA ASP A 131 -4.06 9.86 -14.03
C ASP A 131 -4.06 8.51 -13.31
N LYS A 132 -5.15 8.20 -12.63
CA LYS A 132 -5.29 6.94 -11.91
C LYS A 132 -5.17 5.72 -12.82
N ALA A 133 -5.53 5.86 -14.10
CA ALA A 133 -5.41 4.76 -15.05
C ALA A 133 -3.96 4.33 -15.23
N GLN A 134 -3.01 5.27 -15.19
CA GLN A 134 -1.58 4.94 -15.28
C GLN A 134 -1.13 4.13 -14.07
N VAL A 135 -1.61 4.48 -12.87
CA VAL A 135 -1.28 3.73 -11.66
C VAL A 135 -1.81 2.31 -11.77
N LEU A 136 -3.05 2.15 -12.24
CA LEU A 136 -3.65 0.83 -12.41
C LEU A 136 -2.86 -0.02 -13.40
N GLU A 137 -2.44 0.59 -14.49
CA GLU A 137 -1.69 -0.11 -15.52
C GLU A 137 -0.36 -0.64 -15.00
N ILE A 138 0.31 0.15 -14.16
CA ILE A 138 1.60 -0.23 -13.59
C ILE A 138 1.47 -1.28 -12.49
N LEU A 139 0.51 -1.09 -11.59
CA LEU A 139 0.40 -1.91 -10.38
C LEU A 139 -0.54 -3.13 -10.50
N ASN A 140 -1.37 -3.16 -11.52
CA ASN A 140 -2.14 -4.35 -11.83
C ASN A 140 -1.60 -4.89 -13.14
N PRO A 141 -0.52 -5.58 -13.13
CA PRO A 141 0.04 -6.04 -14.36
C PRO A 141 -0.80 -7.16 -14.76
N SER A 142 -1.67 -7.08 -15.36
CA SER A 142 -2.43 -7.94 -15.85
C SER A 142 -1.90 -8.88 -16.47
N SER A 143 -1.67 -9.35 -16.15
CA SER A 143 -2.00 -9.99 -16.58
C SER A 143 -2.23 -10.36 -17.77
N ILE A 144 -2.06 -10.49 -18.42
CA ILE A 144 -2.21 -10.87 -19.58
C ILE A 144 -2.60 -12.00 -19.65
#